data_37bde5bc495c67517c5b6051b5cede9c
#
_entry.id   37bde5bc495c67517c5b6051b5cede9c
#
_cell.length_a   1.000
_cell.length_b   1.000
_cell.length_c   1.000
_cell.angle_alpha   90.00
_cell.angle_beta   90.00
_cell.angle_gamma   90.00
#
_symmetry.space_group_name_H-M   'P 1'
#
loop_
_entity.id
_entity.type
_entity.pdbx_description
1 polymer ?
#
loop_
_entity_poly.entity_id
_entity_poly.type
_entity_poly.pdbx_seq_one_letter_code
_entity_poly.pdbx_strand_id
1 'polypeptide(L)'
;MIAGIVSVGTLFAGLTVVYIWRVGGYRWNPQMREGTSDWHPLALPYRLLFVNTLVLVLSSVTLELARRGLLRKAEFTSLGIAPPKLQTDLPWLGLTVLLGFGFLSGQLLVWNSFRHQGIYLASYPSGSFFYLLTGLPALHLLGGLIALVCTLFGSWIRMKLDAQRIAVDVTGWYWHFMAVLWIYIFGLLHFARG
;
A
#
# COMPACT_ATOMS: atom_id res chain seq x y z
N MET A 1 -13.72 10.45 -3.56
CA MET A 1 -13.09 9.16 -3.28
C MET A 1 -13.02 8.26 -4.51
N ILE A 2 -14.13 7.91 -5.17
CA ILE A 2 -14.15 7.03 -6.37
C ILE A 2 -13.23 7.54 -7.48
N ALA A 3 -13.25 8.83 -7.81
CA ALA A 3 -12.37 9.43 -8.80
C ALA A 3 -10.88 9.21 -8.48
N GLY A 4 -10.48 9.34 -7.20
CA GLY A 4 -9.10 9.09 -6.78
C GLY A 4 -8.69 7.63 -6.95
N ILE A 5 -9.55 6.68 -6.57
CA ILE A 5 -9.32 5.24 -6.75
C ILE A 5 -9.18 4.90 -8.24
N VAL A 6 -10.06 5.44 -9.09
CA VAL A 6 -10.02 5.24 -10.55
C VAL A 6 -8.72 5.81 -11.13
N SER A 7 -8.32 7.03 -10.74
CA SER A 7 -7.09 7.66 -11.22
C SER A 7 -5.85 6.83 -10.86
N VAL A 8 -5.76 6.38 -9.61
CA VAL A 8 -4.65 5.51 -9.18
C VAL A 8 -4.67 4.18 -9.92
N GLY A 9 -5.84 3.54 -10.05
CA GLY A 9 -5.99 2.28 -10.78
C GLY A 9 -5.57 2.41 -12.24
N THR A 10 -5.97 3.47 -12.93
CA THR A 10 -5.60 3.73 -14.34
C THR A 10 -4.10 3.95 -14.50
N LEU A 11 -3.49 4.70 -13.59
CA LEU A 11 -2.04 4.93 -13.57
C LEU A 11 -1.28 3.61 -13.42
N PHE A 12 -1.67 2.75 -12.48
CA PHE A 12 -1.01 1.47 -12.29
C PHE A 12 -1.29 0.47 -13.42
N ALA A 13 -2.46 0.50 -14.02
CA ALA A 13 -2.74 -0.28 -15.24
C ALA A 13 -1.80 0.13 -16.38
N GLY A 14 -1.63 1.44 -16.62
CA GLY A 14 -0.69 1.96 -17.61
C GLY A 14 0.76 1.56 -17.32
N LEU A 15 1.21 1.70 -16.07
CA LEU A 15 2.54 1.28 -15.65
C LEU A 15 2.77 -0.23 -15.85
N THR A 16 1.76 -1.05 -15.58
CA THR A 16 1.82 -2.49 -15.78
C THR A 16 1.99 -2.86 -17.25
N VAL A 17 1.23 -2.23 -18.14
CA VAL A 17 1.34 -2.45 -19.60
C VAL A 17 2.75 -2.12 -20.07
N VAL A 18 3.28 -0.95 -19.67
CA VAL A 18 4.65 -0.56 -20.02
C VAL A 18 5.70 -1.49 -19.43
N TYR A 19 5.49 -1.94 -18.19
CA TYR A 19 6.37 -2.90 -17.53
C TYR A 19 6.42 -4.23 -18.28
N ILE A 20 5.27 -4.84 -18.60
CA ILE A 20 5.18 -6.11 -19.35
C ILE A 20 5.80 -5.96 -20.74
N TRP A 21 5.51 -4.84 -21.42
CA TRP A 21 6.09 -4.56 -22.74
C TRP A 21 7.62 -4.46 -22.68
N ARG A 22 8.17 -3.85 -21.63
CA ARG A 22 9.62 -3.71 -21.43
C ARG A 22 10.28 -5.04 -21.07
N VAL A 23 9.66 -5.87 -20.23
CA VAL A 23 10.16 -7.21 -19.88
C VAL A 23 10.21 -8.12 -21.10
N GLY A 24 9.20 -8.05 -21.99
CA GLY A 24 9.11 -8.85 -23.22
C GLY A 24 9.85 -8.25 -24.43
N GLY A 25 10.36 -7.02 -24.33
CA GLY A 25 10.91 -6.28 -25.45
C GLY A 25 12.34 -6.69 -25.81
N TYR A 26 12.51 -7.45 -26.90
CA TYR A 26 13.79 -7.61 -27.57
C TYR A 26 14.08 -6.36 -28.41
N ARG A 27 15.16 -5.65 -28.12
CA ARG A 27 15.70 -4.67 -29.06
C ARG A 27 16.64 -5.38 -30.03
N TRP A 28 16.26 -5.44 -31.30
CA TRP A 28 17.13 -5.87 -32.37
C TRP A 28 18.23 -4.82 -32.59
N ASN A 29 19.50 -5.23 -32.41
CA ASN A 29 20.62 -4.37 -32.76
C ASN A 29 21.16 -4.80 -34.14
N PRO A 30 20.94 -4.00 -35.20
CA PRO A 30 21.35 -4.37 -36.56
C PRO A 30 22.88 -4.42 -36.74
N GLN A 31 23.67 -3.80 -35.84
CA GLN A 31 25.13 -3.81 -35.91
C GLN A 31 25.74 -5.08 -35.30
N MET A 32 25.12 -5.65 -34.27
CA MET A 32 25.61 -6.88 -33.61
C MET A 32 24.94 -8.15 -34.13
N ARG A 33 23.88 -8.06 -34.97
CA ARG A 33 23.04 -9.17 -35.41
C ARG A 33 22.46 -10.01 -34.26
N GLU A 34 22.38 -9.45 -33.09
CA GLU A 34 21.88 -10.10 -31.89
C GLU A 34 20.78 -9.26 -31.25
N GLY A 35 19.77 -9.91 -30.70
CA GLY A 35 18.76 -9.26 -29.86
C GLY A 35 19.34 -9.03 -28.47
N THR A 36 19.57 -7.77 -28.08
CA THR A 36 19.99 -7.41 -26.72
C THR A 36 18.76 -6.98 -25.93
N SER A 37 18.56 -7.59 -24.77
CA SER A 37 17.60 -7.11 -23.79
C SER A 37 18.29 -6.16 -22.81
N ASP A 38 17.86 -4.91 -22.75
CA ASP A 38 18.32 -3.93 -21.74
C ASP A 38 17.73 -4.26 -20.34
N TRP A 39 16.99 -5.36 -20.23
CA TRP A 39 16.34 -5.79 -19.01
C TRP A 39 17.24 -6.69 -18.18
N HIS A 40 17.72 -6.15 -17.07
CA HIS A 40 18.50 -6.92 -16.09
C HIS A 40 17.57 -7.45 -15.00
N PRO A 41 17.48 -8.79 -14.80
CA PRO A 41 16.67 -9.36 -13.72
C PRO A 41 17.21 -8.89 -12.37
N LEU A 42 16.29 -8.36 -11.53
CA LEU A 42 16.64 -7.87 -10.19
C LEU A 42 16.61 -9.01 -9.18
N ALA A 43 17.64 -9.11 -8.34
CA ALA A 43 17.64 -10.01 -7.19
C ALA A 43 16.75 -9.43 -6.07
N LEU A 44 15.43 -9.66 -6.18
CA LEU A 44 14.45 -9.13 -5.24
C LEU A 44 14.55 -9.84 -3.88
N PRO A 45 14.55 -9.13 -2.74
CA PRO A 45 14.50 -9.71 -1.40
C PRO A 45 13.06 -10.19 -1.07
N TYR A 46 12.63 -11.29 -1.72
CA TYR A 46 11.24 -11.78 -1.64
C TYR A 46 10.76 -12.05 -0.23
N ARG A 47 11.62 -12.55 0.66
CA ARG A 47 11.26 -12.80 2.07
C ARG A 47 10.82 -11.51 2.75
N LEU A 48 11.56 -10.42 2.52
CA LEU A 48 11.26 -9.12 3.10
C LEU A 48 9.99 -8.52 2.50
N LEU A 49 9.81 -8.61 1.17
CA LEU A 49 8.60 -8.16 0.48
C LEU A 49 7.37 -8.95 0.92
N PHE A 50 7.50 -10.28 1.11
CA PHE A 50 6.42 -11.12 1.59
C PHE A 50 6.00 -10.75 3.03
N VAL A 51 6.97 -10.61 3.95
CA VAL A 51 6.69 -10.19 5.33
C VAL A 51 6.02 -8.81 5.34
N ASN A 52 6.52 -7.89 4.51
CA ASN A 52 5.93 -6.55 4.40
C ASN A 52 4.49 -6.60 3.88
N THR A 53 4.20 -7.48 2.93
CA THR A 53 2.83 -7.72 2.44
C THR A 53 1.92 -8.27 3.54
N LEU A 54 2.40 -9.21 4.37
CA LEU A 54 1.65 -9.73 5.50
C LEU A 54 1.32 -8.64 6.53
N VAL A 55 2.29 -7.77 6.83
CA VAL A 55 2.08 -6.62 7.73
C VAL A 55 0.96 -5.71 7.20
N LEU A 56 0.94 -5.43 5.89
CA LEU A 56 -0.10 -4.61 5.29
C LEU A 56 -1.48 -5.28 5.32
N VAL A 57 -1.55 -6.59 5.06
CA VAL A 57 -2.80 -7.36 5.14
C VAL A 57 -3.33 -7.36 6.57
N LEU A 58 -2.47 -7.60 7.56
CA LEU A 58 -2.85 -7.53 8.98
C LEU A 58 -3.34 -6.13 9.37
N SER A 59 -2.68 -5.08 8.88
CA SER A 59 -3.12 -3.69 9.06
C SER A 59 -4.51 -3.44 8.47
N SER A 60 -4.81 -4.04 7.32
CA SER A 60 -6.12 -3.95 6.68
C SER A 60 -7.22 -4.64 7.52
N VAL A 61 -6.90 -5.80 8.11
CA VAL A 61 -7.82 -6.52 9.00
C VAL A 61 -8.09 -5.72 10.29
N THR A 62 -7.03 -5.18 10.92
CA THR A 62 -7.18 -4.38 12.15
C THR A 62 -8.00 -3.12 11.92
N LEU A 63 -7.85 -2.47 10.76
CA LEU A 63 -8.66 -1.32 10.39
C LEU A 63 -10.15 -1.69 10.21
N GLU A 64 -10.44 -2.84 9.60
CA GLU A 64 -11.82 -3.31 9.47
C GLU A 64 -12.46 -3.62 10.82
N LEU A 65 -11.69 -4.15 11.77
CA LEU A 65 -12.16 -4.37 13.16
C LEU A 65 -12.48 -3.04 13.84
N ALA A 66 -11.61 -2.03 13.71
CA ALA A 66 -11.87 -0.68 14.23
C ALA A 66 -13.13 -0.07 13.61
N ARG A 67 -13.28 -0.18 12.28
CA ARG A 67 -14.43 0.31 11.53
C ARG A 67 -15.73 -0.30 12.02
N ARG A 68 -15.79 -1.64 12.15
CA ARG A 68 -16.97 -2.36 12.66
C ARG A 68 -17.31 -1.96 14.08
N GLY A 69 -16.32 -1.74 14.93
CA GLY A 69 -16.52 -1.23 16.28
C GLY A 69 -17.21 0.13 16.31
N LEU A 70 -16.72 1.08 15.50
CA LEU A 70 -17.31 2.41 15.38
C LEU A 70 -18.73 2.40 14.81
N LEU A 71 -19.01 1.55 13.83
CA LEU A 71 -20.35 1.39 13.26
C LEU A 71 -21.35 0.91 14.32
N ARG A 72 -21.01 -0.13 15.10
CA ARG A 72 -21.84 -0.63 16.21
C ARG A 72 -22.08 0.44 17.26
N LYS A 73 -21.03 1.18 17.63
CA LYS A 73 -21.14 2.26 18.62
C LYS A 73 -22.11 3.36 18.16
N ALA A 74 -22.06 3.74 16.88
CA ALA A 74 -22.97 4.71 16.30
C ALA A 74 -24.41 4.20 16.31
N GLU A 75 -24.65 2.92 16.02
CA GLU A 75 -25.96 2.29 16.04
C GLU A 75 -26.57 2.30 17.46
N PHE A 76 -25.82 1.89 18.50
CA PHE A 76 -26.28 1.96 19.87
C PHE A 76 -26.62 3.40 20.31
N THR A 77 -25.80 4.36 19.93
CA THR A 77 -26.02 5.78 20.25
C THR A 77 -27.30 6.32 19.56
N SER A 78 -27.59 5.90 18.32
CA SER A 78 -28.80 6.31 17.60
C SER A 78 -30.08 5.75 18.22
N LEU A 79 -29.99 4.57 18.87
CA LEU A 79 -31.09 3.93 19.60
C LEU A 79 -31.26 4.44 21.05
N GLY A 80 -30.43 5.41 21.47
CA GLY A 80 -30.45 5.91 22.86
C GLY A 80 -29.94 4.90 23.90
N ILE A 81 -29.30 3.83 23.47
CA ILE A 81 -28.75 2.78 24.33
C ILE A 81 -27.28 3.04 24.58
N ALA A 82 -26.84 2.94 25.84
CA ALA A 82 -25.42 3.08 26.17
C ALA A 82 -24.59 1.98 25.46
N PRO A 83 -23.55 2.32 24.70
CA PRO A 83 -22.71 1.31 24.04
C PRO A 83 -22.03 0.44 25.08
N PRO A 84 -21.85 -0.87 24.82
CA PRO A 84 -21.18 -1.77 25.76
C PRO A 84 -19.73 -1.32 25.99
N LYS A 85 -19.29 -1.32 27.25
CA LYS A 85 -17.97 -0.84 27.71
C LYS A 85 -16.76 -1.54 27.05
N LEU A 86 -16.98 -2.69 26.41
CA LEU A 86 -15.93 -3.51 25.81
C LEU A 86 -15.55 -3.13 24.37
N GLN A 87 -16.19 -2.12 23.77
CA GLN A 87 -15.88 -1.73 22.39
C GLN A 87 -14.74 -0.70 22.37
N THR A 88 -13.54 -1.21 22.31
CA THR A 88 -12.29 -0.47 22.23
C THR A 88 -11.90 -0.28 20.74
N ASP A 89 -12.52 0.66 20.06
CA ASP A 89 -12.18 0.99 18.67
C ASP A 89 -10.76 1.58 18.57
N LEU A 90 -10.36 2.28 19.64
CA LEU A 90 -9.09 3.00 19.73
C LEU A 90 -7.85 2.10 19.62
N PRO A 91 -7.74 0.96 20.34
CA PRO A 91 -6.57 0.09 20.23
C PRO A 91 -6.45 -0.56 18.82
N TRP A 92 -7.55 -0.89 18.17
CA TRP A 92 -7.51 -1.44 16.80
C TRP A 92 -7.03 -0.40 15.79
N LEU A 93 -7.50 0.83 15.93
CA LEU A 93 -7.03 1.94 15.08
C LEU A 93 -5.55 2.25 15.35
N GLY A 94 -5.13 2.27 16.62
CA GLY A 94 -3.72 2.43 16.99
C GLY A 94 -2.83 1.32 16.45
N LEU A 95 -3.28 0.07 16.51
CA LEU A 95 -2.57 -1.08 15.95
C LEU A 95 -2.45 -0.97 14.42
N THR A 96 -3.50 -0.50 13.74
CA THR A 96 -3.47 -0.23 12.30
C THR A 96 -2.39 0.80 11.94
N VAL A 97 -2.33 1.90 12.69
CA VAL A 97 -1.31 2.94 12.49
C VAL A 97 0.10 2.38 12.70
N LEU A 98 0.30 1.60 13.76
CA LEU A 98 1.58 0.98 14.06
C LEU A 98 2.03 0.01 12.95
N LEU A 99 1.12 -0.84 12.46
CA LEU A 99 1.39 -1.74 11.34
C LEU A 99 1.64 -0.98 10.03
N GLY A 100 0.96 0.14 9.81
CA GLY A 100 1.20 1.04 8.67
C GLY A 100 2.61 1.63 8.69
N PHE A 101 3.09 2.10 9.83
CA PHE A 101 4.49 2.50 10.01
C PHE A 101 5.45 1.32 9.81
N GLY A 102 5.09 0.13 10.30
CA GLY A 102 5.87 -1.09 10.09
C GLY A 102 6.04 -1.41 8.60
N PHE A 103 4.97 -1.31 7.82
CA PHE A 103 5.01 -1.48 6.36
C PHE A 103 5.95 -0.46 5.68
N LEU A 104 5.81 0.83 6.00
CA LEU A 104 6.67 1.88 5.41
C LEU A 104 8.13 1.67 5.78
N SER A 105 8.42 1.31 7.03
CA SER A 105 9.78 0.97 7.47
C SER A 105 10.34 -0.24 6.73
N GLY A 106 9.53 -1.29 6.56
CA GLY A 106 9.88 -2.47 5.76
C GLY A 106 10.19 -2.10 4.30
N GLN A 107 9.44 -1.18 3.72
CA GLN A 107 9.68 -0.70 2.37
C GLN A 107 11.01 0.08 2.25
N LEU A 108 11.34 0.88 3.24
CA LEU A 108 12.63 1.57 3.31
C LEU A 108 13.80 0.57 3.42
N LEU A 109 13.63 -0.52 4.18
CA LEU A 109 14.63 -1.60 4.26
C LEU A 109 14.84 -2.29 2.92
N VAL A 110 13.76 -2.55 2.16
CA VAL A 110 13.86 -3.09 0.79
C VAL A 110 14.67 -2.14 -0.09
N TRP A 111 14.36 -0.85 -0.10
CA TRP A 111 15.09 0.13 -0.91
C TRP A 111 16.55 0.28 -0.48
N ASN A 112 16.81 0.22 0.82
CA ASN A 112 18.18 0.25 1.34
C ASN A 112 18.99 -0.98 0.89
N SER A 113 18.38 -2.17 0.89
CA SER A 113 18.99 -3.39 0.37
C SER A 113 19.40 -3.26 -1.11
N PHE A 114 18.59 -2.59 -1.94
CA PHE A 114 18.96 -2.32 -3.33
C PHE A 114 20.10 -1.29 -3.47
N ARG A 115 20.08 -0.26 -2.64
CA ARG A 115 21.20 0.72 -2.63
C ARG A 115 22.53 0.06 -2.30
N HIS A 116 22.57 -0.87 -1.36
CA HIS A 116 23.76 -1.66 -1.04
C HIS A 116 24.24 -2.55 -2.19
N GLN A 117 23.34 -2.95 -3.09
CA GLN A 117 23.67 -3.68 -4.32
C GLN A 117 24.08 -2.76 -5.47
N GLY A 118 24.17 -1.45 -5.26
CA GLY A 118 24.51 -0.47 -6.28
C GLY A 118 23.36 -0.16 -7.26
N ILE A 119 22.13 -0.61 -6.94
CA ILE A 119 20.94 -0.40 -7.78
C ILE A 119 20.23 0.88 -7.33
N TYR A 120 20.36 1.92 -8.13
CA TYR A 120 19.72 3.22 -7.91
C TYR A 120 18.58 3.43 -8.90
N LEU A 121 17.76 4.46 -8.66
CA LEU A 121 16.62 4.80 -9.50
C LEU A 121 16.98 4.98 -10.99
N ALA A 122 18.19 5.47 -11.28
CA ALA A 122 18.64 5.78 -12.64
C ALA A 122 19.68 4.79 -13.20
N SER A 123 19.99 3.69 -12.49
CA SER A 123 21.03 2.76 -12.93
C SER A 123 20.64 1.92 -14.13
N TYR A 124 19.45 1.33 -14.09
CA TYR A 124 18.91 0.45 -15.12
C TYR A 124 17.40 0.60 -15.24
N PRO A 125 16.79 0.34 -16.41
CA PRO A 125 15.33 0.44 -16.59
C PRO A 125 14.55 -0.42 -15.59
N SER A 126 15.02 -1.64 -15.30
CA SER A 126 14.39 -2.55 -14.32
C SER A 126 14.40 -1.97 -12.90
N GLY A 127 15.47 -1.32 -12.47
CA GLY A 127 15.57 -0.61 -11.20
C GLY A 127 14.58 0.57 -11.13
N SER A 128 14.54 1.39 -12.18
CA SER A 128 13.60 2.53 -12.26
C SER A 128 12.15 2.09 -12.13
N PHE A 129 11.75 1.03 -12.85
CA PHE A 129 10.40 0.47 -12.75
C PHE A 129 10.10 -0.09 -11.37
N PHE A 130 11.06 -0.78 -10.74
CA PHE A 130 10.88 -1.29 -9.38
C PHE A 130 10.63 -0.15 -8.38
N TYR A 131 11.48 0.88 -8.37
CA TYR A 131 11.30 2.02 -7.48
C TYR A 131 9.99 2.78 -7.74
N LEU A 132 9.57 2.90 -9.00
CA LEU A 132 8.31 3.56 -9.37
C LEU A 132 7.10 2.73 -8.92
N LEU A 133 7.08 1.43 -9.23
CA LEU A 133 5.99 0.52 -8.89
C LEU A 133 5.82 0.32 -7.38
N THR A 134 6.90 0.39 -6.61
CA THR A 134 6.84 0.25 -5.14
C THR A 134 6.77 1.58 -4.41
N GLY A 135 7.32 2.65 -4.97
CA GLY A 135 7.38 3.97 -4.37
C GLY A 135 6.04 4.71 -4.43
N LEU A 136 5.35 4.65 -5.58
CA LEU A 136 4.05 5.30 -5.71
C LEU A 136 3.01 4.76 -4.72
N PRO A 137 2.82 3.43 -4.55
CA PRO A 137 1.94 2.92 -3.50
C PRO A 137 2.38 3.31 -2.09
N ALA A 138 3.69 3.29 -1.80
CA ALA A 138 4.21 3.70 -0.50
C ALA A 138 3.89 5.17 -0.19
N LEU A 139 3.99 6.06 -1.18
CA LEU A 139 3.63 7.48 -1.05
C LEU A 139 2.12 7.65 -0.80
N HIS A 140 1.27 6.92 -1.52
CA HIS A 140 -0.17 6.94 -1.32
C HIS A 140 -0.55 6.39 0.06
N LEU A 141 0.12 5.33 0.50
CA LEU A 141 -0.09 4.72 1.80
C LEU A 141 0.35 5.65 2.94
N LEU A 142 1.40 6.45 2.74
CA LEU A 142 1.80 7.51 3.66
C LEU A 142 0.68 8.54 3.82
N GLY A 143 0.03 8.97 2.73
CA GLY A 143 -1.13 9.87 2.79
C GLY A 143 -2.30 9.27 3.58
N GLY A 144 -2.62 8.00 3.35
CA GLY A 144 -3.62 7.25 4.12
C GLY A 144 -3.25 7.12 5.59
N LEU A 145 -1.97 6.90 5.90
CA LEU A 145 -1.47 6.81 7.28
C LEU A 145 -1.62 8.15 8.01
N ILE A 146 -1.33 9.26 7.36
CA ILE A 146 -1.55 10.60 7.92
C ILE A 146 -3.04 10.79 8.25
N ALA A 147 -3.94 10.40 7.35
CA ALA A 147 -5.38 10.47 7.60
C ALA A 147 -5.81 9.60 8.80
N LEU A 148 -5.27 8.37 8.94
CA LEU A 148 -5.52 7.52 10.10
C LEU A 148 -5.00 8.12 11.40
N VAL A 149 -3.80 8.70 11.40
CA VAL A 149 -3.21 9.39 12.54
C VAL A 149 -4.09 10.59 12.93
N CYS A 150 -4.53 11.41 11.97
CA CYS A 150 -5.44 12.53 12.22
C CYS A 150 -6.77 12.04 12.82
N THR A 151 -7.30 10.92 12.36
CA THR A 151 -8.53 10.32 12.90
C THR A 151 -8.33 9.79 14.31
N LEU A 152 -7.18 9.18 14.60
CA LEU A 152 -6.81 8.71 15.93
C LEU A 152 -6.71 9.89 16.91
N PHE A 153 -6.04 10.98 16.54
CA PHE A 153 -5.97 12.20 17.35
C PHE A 153 -7.35 12.87 17.49
N GLY A 154 -8.16 12.91 16.44
CA GLY A 154 -9.53 13.42 16.48
C GLY A 154 -10.40 12.66 17.50
N SER A 155 -10.19 11.35 17.62
CA SER A 155 -10.80 10.51 18.65
C SER A 155 -10.42 10.94 20.07
N TRP A 156 -9.17 11.36 20.27
CA TRP A 156 -8.66 11.89 21.55
C TRP A 156 -9.27 13.26 21.91
N ILE A 157 -9.46 14.13 20.91
CA ILE A 157 -10.02 15.49 21.08
C ILE A 157 -11.55 15.46 21.13
N ARG A 158 -12.18 14.28 21.21
CA ARG A 158 -13.65 14.09 21.23
C ARG A 158 -14.37 14.68 20.02
N MET A 159 -13.85 14.43 18.82
CA MET A 159 -14.61 14.71 17.60
C MET A 159 -16.01 14.08 17.66
N LYS A 160 -16.97 14.74 17.00
CA LYS A 160 -18.33 14.18 16.86
C LYS A 160 -18.26 12.78 16.25
N LEU A 161 -19.00 11.84 16.82
CA LEU A 161 -18.98 10.42 16.43
C LEU A 161 -19.22 10.22 14.93
N ASP A 162 -20.13 11.02 14.34
CA ASP A 162 -20.45 10.96 12.92
C ASP A 162 -19.25 11.35 12.04
N ALA A 163 -18.50 12.39 12.42
CA ALA A 163 -17.32 12.81 11.67
C ALA A 163 -16.20 11.76 11.76
N GLN A 164 -16.01 11.15 12.92
CA GLN A 164 -15.04 10.07 13.13
C GLN A 164 -15.41 8.83 12.30
N ARG A 165 -16.68 8.46 12.29
CA ARG A 165 -17.20 7.34 11.49
C ARG A 165 -16.94 7.55 10.00
N ILE A 166 -17.30 8.72 9.47
CA ILE A 166 -17.06 9.06 8.05
C ILE A 166 -15.58 9.00 7.72
N ALA A 167 -14.72 9.58 8.58
CA ALA A 167 -13.28 9.57 8.37
C ALA A 167 -12.70 8.16 8.32
N VAL A 168 -13.08 7.28 9.27
CA VAL A 168 -12.62 5.89 9.29
C VAL A 168 -13.18 5.10 8.11
N ASP A 169 -14.43 5.34 7.71
CA ASP A 169 -15.06 4.65 6.58
C ASP A 169 -14.37 5.01 5.26
N VAL A 170 -14.17 6.28 4.99
CA VAL A 170 -13.48 6.77 3.77
C VAL A 170 -12.04 6.28 3.73
N THR A 171 -11.31 6.41 4.84
CA THR A 171 -9.91 5.97 4.92
C THR A 171 -9.81 4.44 4.83
N GLY A 172 -10.78 3.71 5.38
CA GLY A 172 -10.86 2.25 5.30
C GLY A 172 -10.96 1.74 3.86
N TRP A 173 -11.88 2.27 3.07
CA TRP A 173 -12.00 1.93 1.65
C TRP A 173 -10.72 2.22 0.88
N TYR A 174 -10.10 3.36 1.13
CA TYR A 174 -8.83 3.73 0.50
C TYR A 174 -7.70 2.78 0.91
N TRP A 175 -7.61 2.41 2.19
CA TRP A 175 -6.58 1.52 2.72
C TRP A 175 -6.69 0.11 2.15
N HIS A 176 -7.91 -0.44 2.08
CA HIS A 176 -8.15 -1.76 1.47
C HIS A 176 -7.79 -1.77 -0.01
N PHE A 177 -8.17 -0.71 -0.74
CA PHE A 177 -7.77 -0.57 -2.14
C PHE A 177 -6.26 -0.57 -2.29
N MET A 178 -5.52 0.18 -1.45
CA MET A 178 -4.06 0.19 -1.48
C MET A 178 -3.44 -1.17 -1.13
N ALA A 179 -4.03 -1.90 -0.19
CA ALA A 179 -3.59 -3.25 0.16
C ALA A 179 -3.76 -4.22 -1.03
N VAL A 180 -4.90 -4.18 -1.71
CA VAL A 180 -5.16 -4.99 -2.92
C VAL A 180 -4.19 -4.61 -4.05
N LEU A 181 -3.98 -3.31 -4.28
CA LEU A 181 -3.04 -2.80 -5.27
C LEU A 181 -1.60 -3.28 -4.98
N TRP A 182 -1.19 -3.26 -3.70
CA TRP A 182 0.12 -3.76 -3.30
C TRP A 182 0.29 -5.25 -3.55
N ILE A 183 -0.72 -6.07 -3.21
CA ILE A 183 -0.72 -7.52 -3.48
C ILE A 183 -0.59 -7.76 -4.99
N TYR A 184 -1.31 -6.99 -5.81
CA TYR A 184 -1.21 -7.06 -7.27
C TYR A 184 0.22 -6.75 -7.75
N ILE A 185 0.84 -5.68 -7.26
CA ILE A 185 2.22 -5.29 -7.63
C ILE A 185 3.22 -6.36 -7.17
N PHE A 186 3.06 -6.89 -5.97
CA PHE A 186 3.89 -7.98 -5.47
C PHE A 186 3.77 -9.23 -6.36
N GLY A 187 2.56 -9.59 -6.76
CA GLY A 187 2.29 -10.67 -7.72
C GLY A 187 2.96 -10.39 -9.08
N LEU A 188 2.81 -9.17 -9.62
CA LEU A 188 3.44 -8.77 -10.87
C LEU A 188 4.96 -8.92 -10.82
N LEU A 189 5.60 -8.44 -9.74
CA LEU A 189 7.05 -8.56 -9.53
C LEU A 189 7.49 -10.02 -9.33
N HIS A 190 6.63 -10.87 -8.80
CA HIS A 190 6.93 -12.28 -8.60
C HIS A 190 6.85 -13.07 -9.91
N PHE A 191 5.83 -12.83 -10.72
CA PHE A 191 5.60 -13.57 -11.99
C PHE A 191 6.46 -13.06 -13.14
N ALA A 192 6.87 -11.79 -13.14
CA ALA A 192 7.72 -11.21 -14.19
C ALA A 192 9.21 -11.59 -14.06
N ARG A 193 9.51 -12.66 -13.36
CA ARG A 193 10.86 -13.24 -13.17
C ARG A 193 11.39 -14.01 -14.38
N GLY A 194 10.57 -14.23 -15.38
CA GLY A 194 10.91 -14.99 -16.58
C GLY A 194 12.05 -14.42 -17.40
#